data_778b1479bd0e2f235092d3f97b9943c3
#
_entry.id   778b1479bd0e2f235092d3f97b9943c3
#
_cell.length_a   1.000
_cell.length_b   1.000
_cell.length_c   1.000
_cell.angle_alpha   90.00
_cell.angle_beta   90.00
_cell.angle_gamma   90.00
#
_symmetry.space_group_name_H-M   'P 1'
#
loop_
_entity.id
_entity.type
_entity.pdbx_description
1 polymer ?
#
loop_
_entity_poly.entity_id
_entity_poly.type
_entity_poly.pdbx_seq_one_letter_code
_entity_poly.pdbx_strand_id
1 'polypeptide(L)'
;MGGIEGISPEVIEKTREAASVLSANGALVEEVSIPASLYCLSAYYLIAPAEASSNLSRYDGVRYGLRVQGETLAEMNINTRTNGFGKEVKRRIMLGTYALSAGVL
;
A
#
# COMPACT_ATOMS: atom_id res chain seq x y z
N MET A 1 27.33 -10.34 -0.38
CA MET A 1 25.96 -10.00 -0.79
C MET A 1 25.01 -10.39 0.32
N GLY A 2 24.65 -9.46 1.18
CA GLY A 2 23.61 -9.66 2.17
C GLY A 2 22.26 -9.68 1.46
N GLY A 3 21.62 -10.85 1.40
CA GLY A 3 20.24 -10.95 0.93
C GLY A 3 19.35 -10.09 1.83
N ILE A 4 18.36 -9.41 1.26
CA ILE A 4 17.34 -8.73 2.03
C ILE A 4 16.63 -9.80 2.86
N GLU A 5 16.72 -9.74 4.18
CA GLU A 5 16.03 -10.67 5.08
C GLU A 5 14.53 -10.69 4.74
N GLY A 6 13.96 -11.88 4.60
CA GLY A 6 12.54 -12.05 4.33
C GLY A 6 12.17 -12.33 2.86
N ILE A 7 13.10 -12.32 1.92
CA ILE A 7 12.82 -12.73 0.54
C ILE A 7 13.06 -14.25 0.40
N SER A 8 12.09 -14.95 -0.19
CA SER A 8 12.24 -16.37 -0.51
C SER A 8 13.45 -16.61 -1.42
N PRO A 9 14.29 -17.62 -1.12
CA PRO A 9 15.41 -18.00 -2.00
C PRO A 9 14.99 -18.26 -3.44
N GLU A 10 13.83 -18.86 -3.65
CA GLU A 10 13.27 -19.11 -4.97
C GLU A 10 13.02 -17.82 -5.77
N VAL A 11 12.52 -16.77 -5.12
CA VAL A 11 12.32 -15.46 -5.74
C VAL A 11 13.67 -14.84 -6.17
N ILE A 12 14.69 -14.95 -5.30
CA ILE A 12 16.04 -14.46 -5.61
C ILE A 12 16.61 -15.20 -6.81
N GLU A 13 16.48 -16.52 -6.84
CA GLU A 13 16.96 -17.36 -7.94
C GLU A 13 16.27 -17.00 -9.26
N LYS A 14 14.94 -16.89 -9.27
CA LYS A 14 14.19 -16.51 -10.48
C LYS A 14 14.51 -15.09 -10.97
N THR A 15 14.79 -14.18 -10.07
CA THR A 15 15.22 -12.82 -10.44
C THR A 15 16.59 -12.84 -11.12
N ARG A 16 17.53 -13.64 -10.61
CA ARG A 16 18.86 -13.81 -11.22
C ARG A 16 18.80 -14.51 -12.58
N GLU A 17 17.95 -15.53 -12.71
CA GLU A 17 17.70 -16.22 -13.97
C GLU A 17 17.14 -15.25 -15.01
N ALA A 18 16.16 -14.41 -14.66
CA ALA A 18 15.63 -13.39 -15.54
C ALA A 18 16.71 -12.38 -15.98
N ALA A 19 17.55 -11.92 -15.06
CA ALA A 19 18.68 -11.03 -15.39
C ALA A 19 19.67 -11.69 -16.38
N SER A 20 19.94 -12.99 -16.19
CA SER A 20 20.81 -13.76 -17.10
C SER A 20 20.23 -13.89 -18.50
N VAL A 21 18.91 -14.14 -18.60
CA VAL A 21 18.21 -14.20 -19.90
C VAL A 21 18.26 -12.86 -20.62
N LEU A 22 18.06 -11.75 -19.91
CA LEU A 22 18.15 -10.41 -20.48
C LEU A 22 19.58 -10.14 -21.01
N SER A 23 20.59 -10.48 -20.22
CA SER A 23 21.99 -10.33 -20.61
C SER A 23 22.33 -11.18 -21.84
N ALA A 24 21.84 -12.41 -21.92
CA ALA A 24 22.05 -13.29 -23.08
C ALA A 24 21.41 -12.74 -24.36
N ASN A 25 20.37 -11.91 -24.24
CA ASN A 25 19.72 -11.23 -25.35
C ASN A 25 20.27 -9.82 -25.64
N GLY A 26 21.44 -9.48 -25.10
CA GLY A 26 22.15 -8.25 -25.40
C GLY A 26 21.87 -7.07 -24.51
N ALA A 27 21.12 -7.26 -23.42
CA ALA A 27 20.93 -6.20 -22.42
C ALA A 27 22.18 -6.06 -21.53
N LEU A 28 22.57 -4.83 -21.22
CA LEU A 28 23.58 -4.57 -20.21
C LEU A 28 22.94 -4.66 -18.82
N VAL A 29 23.38 -5.63 -18.04
CA VAL A 29 22.90 -5.84 -16.66
C VAL A 29 24.03 -5.50 -15.70
N GLU A 30 23.82 -4.51 -14.84
CA GLU A 30 24.79 -4.05 -13.85
C GLU A 30 24.24 -4.18 -12.44
N GLU A 31 25.11 -4.54 -11.51
CA GLU A 31 24.77 -4.57 -10.09
C GLU A 31 24.95 -3.17 -9.49
N VAL A 32 23.88 -2.64 -8.90
CA VAL A 32 23.90 -1.35 -8.20
C VAL A 32 23.46 -1.52 -6.76
N SER A 33 23.88 -0.62 -5.90
CA SER A 33 23.44 -0.57 -4.50
C SER A 33 22.55 0.63 -4.29
N ILE A 34 21.37 0.40 -3.68
CA ILE A 34 20.44 1.46 -3.28
C ILE A 34 20.22 1.35 -1.77
N PRO A 35 21.08 1.98 -0.94
CA PRO A 35 21.01 1.85 0.52
C PRO A 35 19.63 2.24 1.10
N ALA A 36 18.95 3.21 0.50
CA ALA A 36 17.61 3.64 0.91
C ALA A 36 16.56 2.54 0.79
N SER A 37 16.80 1.50 -0.03
CA SER A 37 15.85 0.37 -0.18
C SER A 37 15.62 -0.39 1.13
N LEU A 38 16.54 -0.33 2.09
CA LEU A 38 16.39 -0.94 3.42
C LEU A 38 15.22 -0.36 4.20
N TYR A 39 14.84 0.88 3.92
CA TYR A 39 13.74 1.60 4.59
C TYR A 39 12.43 1.59 3.81
N CYS A 40 12.42 1.05 2.58
CA CYS A 40 11.25 1.09 1.69
C CYS A 40 10.00 0.50 2.33
N LEU A 41 10.12 -0.62 3.03
CA LEU A 41 8.97 -1.28 3.66
C LEU A 41 8.38 -0.43 4.79
N SER A 42 9.23 0.13 5.65
CA SER A 42 8.80 1.02 6.73
C SER A 42 8.16 2.30 6.19
N ALA A 43 8.77 2.91 5.17
CA ALA A 43 8.21 4.07 4.49
C ALA A 43 6.86 3.77 3.84
N TYR A 44 6.72 2.60 3.20
CA TYR A 44 5.45 2.16 2.63
C TYR A 44 4.35 2.06 3.70
N TYR A 45 4.63 1.48 4.86
CA TYR A 45 3.64 1.34 5.94
C TYR A 45 3.20 2.68 6.56
N LEU A 46 3.96 3.75 6.39
CA LEU A 46 3.56 5.09 6.78
C LEU A 46 2.82 5.83 5.66
N ILE A 47 3.41 5.88 4.47
CA ILE A 47 2.89 6.68 3.36
C ILE A 47 1.61 6.09 2.78
N ALA A 48 1.57 4.79 2.50
CA ALA A 48 0.42 4.18 1.85
C ALA A 48 -0.87 4.24 2.69
N PRO A 49 -0.87 3.99 4.02
CA PRO A 49 -2.05 4.21 4.85
C PRO A 49 -2.46 5.69 4.95
N ALA A 50 -1.51 6.63 4.99
CA ALA A 50 -1.80 8.06 5.02
C ALA A 50 -2.52 8.51 3.73
N GLU A 51 -2.00 8.11 2.57
CA GLU A 51 -2.63 8.33 1.26
C GLU A 51 -4.01 7.66 1.17
N ALA A 52 -4.14 6.40 1.60
CA ALA A 52 -5.41 5.68 1.60
C ALA A 52 -6.45 6.38 2.48
N SER A 53 -6.07 6.83 3.68
CA SER A 53 -6.93 7.57 4.59
C SER A 53 -7.45 8.86 3.95
N SER A 54 -6.56 9.64 3.34
CA SER A 54 -6.90 10.89 2.65
C SER A 54 -7.82 10.64 1.45
N ASN A 55 -7.48 9.70 0.58
CA ASN A 55 -8.23 9.43 -0.64
C ASN A 55 -9.60 8.80 -0.35
N LEU A 56 -9.68 7.85 0.57
CA LEU A 56 -10.94 7.19 0.94
C LEU A 56 -11.83 8.03 1.85
N SER A 57 -11.36 9.16 2.37
CA SER A 57 -12.22 10.11 3.12
C SER A 57 -13.36 10.67 2.26
N ARG A 58 -13.17 10.72 0.95
CA ARG A 58 -14.15 11.22 -0.04
C ARG A 58 -15.23 10.23 -0.42
N TYR A 59 -15.11 8.97 0.00
CA TYR A 59 -16.10 7.95 -0.31
C TYR A 59 -17.34 8.11 0.57
N ASP A 60 -18.44 8.48 -0.04
CA ASP A 60 -19.72 8.76 0.60
C ASP A 60 -20.90 7.88 0.09
N GLY A 61 -20.65 7.08 -0.97
CA GLY A 61 -21.68 6.26 -1.61
C GLY A 61 -22.71 7.05 -2.41
N VAL A 62 -22.51 8.34 -2.64
CA VAL A 62 -23.44 9.20 -3.40
C VAL A 62 -23.13 9.17 -4.89
N ARG A 63 -21.84 9.35 -5.25
CA ARG A 63 -21.41 9.44 -6.65
C ARG A 63 -21.23 8.09 -7.33
N TYR A 64 -20.74 7.11 -6.59
CA TYR A 64 -20.46 5.77 -7.09
C TYR A 64 -20.31 4.76 -5.96
N GLY A 65 -20.40 3.48 -6.28
CA GLY A 65 -20.18 2.37 -5.36
C GLY A 65 -21.38 2.05 -4.47
N LEU A 66 -21.13 1.30 -3.42
CA LEU A 66 -22.14 0.89 -2.46
C LEU A 66 -22.71 2.10 -1.72
N ARG A 67 -24.03 2.13 -1.60
CA ARG A 67 -24.77 3.08 -0.76
C ARG A 67 -25.70 2.33 0.18
N VAL A 68 -25.57 2.54 1.47
CA VAL A 68 -26.44 1.98 2.49
C VAL A 68 -27.27 3.12 3.09
N GLN A 69 -28.57 2.97 3.11
CA GLN A 69 -29.49 4.00 3.61
C GLN A 69 -29.35 4.20 5.13
N GLY A 70 -29.66 5.42 5.59
CA GLY A 70 -29.76 5.83 6.99
C GLY A 70 -30.85 6.88 7.12
N GLU A 71 -31.31 7.15 8.31
CA GLU A 71 -32.34 8.16 8.59
C GLU A 71 -31.81 9.59 8.38
N THR A 72 -30.50 9.77 8.61
CA THR A 72 -29.78 11.03 8.41
C THR A 72 -28.63 10.85 7.42
N LEU A 73 -28.12 11.95 6.88
CA LEU A 73 -26.92 11.93 6.02
C LEU A 73 -25.69 11.35 6.75
N ALA A 74 -25.54 11.70 8.02
CA ALA A 74 -24.43 11.18 8.83
C ALA A 74 -24.54 9.66 9.03
N GLU A 75 -25.73 9.17 9.33
CA GLU A 75 -25.99 7.74 9.50
C GLU A 75 -25.81 6.98 8.16
N MET A 76 -26.30 7.51 7.06
CA MET A 76 -26.08 6.94 5.72
C MET A 76 -24.57 6.80 5.42
N ASN A 77 -23.78 7.83 5.72
CA ASN A 77 -22.33 7.80 5.52
C ASN A 77 -21.67 6.74 6.43
N ILE A 78 -22.05 6.67 7.70
CA ILE A 78 -21.51 5.67 8.63
C ILE A 78 -21.85 4.26 8.14
N ASN A 79 -23.12 4.00 7.80
CA ASN A 79 -23.58 2.70 7.33
C ASN A 79 -22.88 2.29 6.02
N THR A 80 -22.79 3.22 5.08
CA THR A 80 -22.13 2.99 3.78
C THR A 80 -20.66 2.63 3.96
N ARG A 81 -19.91 3.39 4.75
CA ARG A 81 -18.50 3.15 5.01
C ARG A 81 -18.28 1.87 5.84
N THR A 82 -19.15 1.63 6.82
CA THR A 82 -19.08 0.43 7.68
C THR A 82 -19.27 -0.85 6.85
N ASN A 83 -20.21 -0.86 5.92
CA ASN A 83 -20.48 -2.02 5.08
C ASN A 83 -19.60 -2.09 3.84
N GLY A 84 -19.19 -0.95 3.28
CA GLY A 84 -18.41 -0.87 2.05
C GLY A 84 -16.92 -1.15 2.23
N PHE A 85 -16.35 -0.85 3.41
CA PHE A 85 -14.93 -1.09 3.65
C PHE A 85 -14.69 -2.39 4.42
N GLY A 86 -13.85 -3.24 3.84
CA GLY A 86 -13.36 -4.45 4.50
C GLY A 86 -12.50 -4.13 5.73
N LYS A 87 -12.28 -5.14 6.56
CA LYS A 87 -11.57 -5.02 7.85
C LYS A 87 -10.16 -4.44 7.71
N GLU A 88 -9.40 -4.91 6.71
CA GLU A 88 -8.03 -4.43 6.47
C GLU A 88 -8.01 -2.97 5.96
N VAL A 89 -8.95 -2.60 5.11
CA VAL A 89 -9.07 -1.20 4.63
C VAL A 89 -9.37 -0.26 5.80
N LYS A 90 -10.28 -0.63 6.69
CA LYS A 90 -10.57 0.14 7.92
C LYS A 90 -9.34 0.31 8.78
N ARG A 91 -8.56 -0.76 8.98
CA ARG A 91 -7.31 -0.72 9.75
C ARG A 91 -6.32 0.27 9.13
N ARG A 92 -6.14 0.24 7.81
CA ARG A 92 -5.24 1.17 7.08
C ARG A 92 -5.71 2.61 7.16
N ILE A 93 -7.01 2.86 7.04
CA ILE A 93 -7.58 4.20 7.21
C ILE A 93 -7.29 4.74 8.61
N MET A 94 -7.46 3.94 9.65
CA MET A 94 -7.18 4.35 11.03
C MET A 94 -5.69 4.64 11.25
N LEU A 95 -4.81 3.77 10.75
CA LEU A 95 -3.35 3.99 10.81
C LEU A 95 -2.93 5.27 10.09
N GLY A 96 -3.47 5.49 8.89
CA GLY A 96 -3.19 6.69 8.11
C GLY A 96 -3.68 7.97 8.79
N THR A 97 -4.89 7.94 9.35
CA THR A 97 -5.43 9.05 10.12
C THR A 97 -4.57 9.37 11.34
N TYR A 98 -4.09 8.36 12.03
CA TYR A 98 -3.16 8.53 13.15
C TYR A 98 -1.83 9.16 12.71
N ALA A 99 -1.23 8.64 11.64
CA ALA A 99 0.03 9.17 11.11
C ALA A 99 -0.10 10.65 10.71
N LEU A 100 -1.20 11.02 10.03
CA LEU A 100 -1.48 12.42 9.65
C LEU A 100 -1.77 13.32 10.85
N SER A 101 -2.43 12.82 11.88
CA SER A 101 -2.79 13.61 13.07
C SER A 101 -1.59 13.85 14.01
N ALA A 102 -0.63 12.92 14.03
CA ALA A 102 0.54 13.00 14.89
C ALA A 102 1.65 13.93 14.35
N GLY A 103 1.48 14.52 13.16
CA GLY A 103 2.49 15.34 12.52
C GLY A 103 3.75 14.57 12.13
N VAL A 104 3.60 13.28 11.84
CA VAL A 104 4.68 12.37 11.45
C VAL A 104 5.03 12.53 9.97
N LEU A 105 4.10 13.11 9.20
CA LEU A 105 4.24 13.42 7.78
C LEU A 105 4.03 14.90 7.50
#